data_6ea53b6ee8f63f081757201775cde469
#
_entry.id   6ea53b6ee8f63f081757201775cde469
#
_cell.length_a   1.000
_cell.length_b   1.000
_cell.length_c   1.000
_cell.angle_alpha   90.00
_cell.angle_beta   90.00
_cell.angle_gamma   90.00
#
_symmetry.space_group_name_H-M   'P 1'
#
loop_
_entity.id
_entity.type
_entity.pdbx_description
1 polymer ?
#
loop_
_entity_poly.entity_id
_entity_poly.type
_entity_poly.pdbx_seq_one_letter_code
_entity_poly.pdbx_strand_id
1 'polypeptide(L)'
;MQNIELRTGVWYNDRSIQLSFPDAWDVVTYWPDTPLPLTDEQIAERINRPVGQPPLRELAKGKKRPVVVVDDLARPTPVSRIMPFILKEFEAAGLRAEDIRILVATGTHGHQDSTALAGKIGQPAYQRCRVIVHSDLRGTKYVGTTSFGTPVYANAELPKADLIIGIGGVYPQHTTGFGGGGKLMLGVLGRKSIRTLHFRHKGVGGTYNIDNDFRKDVTEIARMVGMNTIYTLHINDRSEVVSLFGGDHYSYYPQAAAFSKQRYTAPLPDDADVVIVNSYPSDVSYTFVRKAMKPIRCASRDAMKIVIGSMHEGLGHHGLFQQGLSDRIREYTELYNRISVMKPRVILQKIIKNLFSRKQPPVKPNTVNAVSPPAHPMWLYRPEGATEPIQELEGVKVVKSWEAVVKGIQERFPAKSSVKIRIYPCGSLQCLDIPAGQDQGSGD
;
A
#
# COMPACT_ATOMS: atom_id res chain seq x y z
N MET A 1 28.11 -18.72 -11.38
CA MET A 1 26.70 -18.41 -11.06
C MET A 1 26.65 -17.16 -10.18
N GLN A 2 25.91 -16.13 -10.61
CA GLN A 2 25.63 -14.95 -9.81
C GLN A 2 24.43 -15.24 -8.90
N ASN A 3 24.53 -15.01 -7.61
CA ASN A 3 23.48 -15.30 -6.64
C ASN A 3 22.95 -14.01 -6.03
N ILE A 4 21.64 -13.84 -6.04
CA ILE A 4 20.94 -12.71 -5.41
C ILE A 4 20.01 -13.29 -4.34
N GLU A 5 20.15 -12.79 -3.11
CA GLU A 5 19.25 -13.14 -2.02
C GLU A 5 18.12 -12.12 -1.94
N LEU A 6 16.87 -12.58 -1.96
CA LEU A 6 15.67 -11.76 -1.75
C LEU A 6 14.83 -12.37 -0.63
N ARG A 7 13.87 -11.58 -0.12
CA ARG A 7 12.93 -12.07 0.91
C ARG A 7 11.53 -12.27 0.33
N THR A 8 10.74 -13.13 0.96
CA THR A 8 9.35 -13.40 0.63
C THR A 8 8.57 -13.84 1.87
N GLY A 9 7.23 -13.75 1.83
CA GLY A 9 6.36 -14.30 2.86
C GLY A 9 6.15 -13.40 4.08
N VAL A 10 6.10 -12.07 3.86
CA VAL A 10 5.80 -11.11 4.94
C VAL A 10 4.59 -11.55 5.77
N TRP A 11 4.71 -11.48 7.08
CA TRP A 11 3.72 -11.86 8.12
C TRP A 11 3.44 -13.37 8.27
N TYR A 12 3.69 -14.22 7.27
CA TYR A 12 3.27 -15.61 7.30
C TYR A 12 4.43 -16.62 7.38
N ASN A 13 5.47 -16.45 6.62
CA ASN A 13 6.67 -17.28 6.65
C ASN A 13 7.80 -16.50 6.03
N ASP A 14 8.15 -15.39 6.70
CA ASP A 14 9.16 -14.46 6.21
C ASP A 14 10.54 -15.14 6.14
N ARG A 15 11.07 -15.33 4.93
CA ARG A 15 12.30 -16.06 4.66
C ARG A 15 13.05 -15.51 3.48
N SER A 16 14.35 -15.84 3.42
CA SER A 16 15.19 -15.59 2.25
C SER A 16 14.96 -16.66 1.16
N ILE A 17 15.07 -16.23 -0.08
CA ILE A 17 15.14 -17.06 -1.27
C ILE A 17 16.38 -16.70 -2.06
N GLN A 18 17.03 -17.70 -2.68
CA GLN A 18 18.20 -17.51 -3.54
C GLN A 18 17.81 -17.56 -5.00
N LEU A 19 18.21 -16.56 -5.76
CA LEU A 19 18.06 -16.50 -7.20
C LEU A 19 19.43 -16.65 -7.85
N SER A 20 19.65 -17.76 -8.53
CA SER A 20 20.93 -18.05 -9.22
C SER A 20 20.81 -17.77 -10.71
N PHE A 21 21.75 -17.03 -11.27
CA PHE A 21 21.81 -16.64 -12.68
C PHE A 21 23.13 -17.13 -13.33
N PRO A 22 23.15 -17.45 -14.64
CA PRO A 22 24.37 -17.69 -15.38
C PRO A 22 25.33 -16.49 -15.31
N ASP A 23 26.66 -16.75 -15.18
CA ASP A 23 27.68 -15.69 -15.08
C ASP A 23 27.73 -14.78 -16.33
N ALA A 24 27.35 -15.31 -17.48
CA ALA A 24 27.33 -14.56 -18.74
C ALA A 24 26.23 -13.49 -18.82
N TRP A 25 25.26 -13.50 -17.92
CA TRP A 25 24.15 -12.54 -17.93
C TRP A 25 24.53 -11.25 -17.22
N ASP A 26 24.00 -10.13 -17.74
CA ASP A 26 24.14 -8.79 -17.11
C ASP A 26 23.01 -8.57 -16.09
N VAL A 27 23.28 -8.93 -14.84
CA VAL A 27 22.29 -8.87 -13.76
C VAL A 27 22.57 -7.67 -12.86
N VAL A 28 21.63 -6.72 -12.84
CA VAL A 28 21.70 -5.52 -11.99
C VAL A 28 20.51 -5.49 -11.03
N THR A 29 20.79 -5.34 -9.74
CA THR A 29 19.79 -5.22 -8.69
C THR A 29 19.78 -3.79 -8.15
N TYR A 30 18.64 -3.13 -8.20
CA TYR A 30 18.45 -1.74 -7.73
C TYR A 30 18.04 -1.72 -6.26
N TRP A 31 19.01 -1.93 -5.36
CA TRP A 31 18.77 -1.85 -3.93
C TRP A 31 18.46 -0.42 -3.48
N PRO A 32 17.49 -0.21 -2.56
CA PRO A 32 17.30 1.09 -1.93
C PRO A 32 18.52 1.52 -1.12
N ASP A 33 18.86 2.80 -1.19
CA ASP A 33 19.92 3.40 -0.36
C ASP A 33 19.38 3.77 1.03
N THR A 34 19.06 2.76 1.85
CA THR A 34 18.52 2.99 3.18
C THR A 34 19.63 3.06 4.24
N PRO A 35 19.47 3.92 5.28
CA PRO A 35 20.37 3.92 6.42
C PRO A 35 20.26 2.61 7.22
N LEU A 36 21.15 2.43 8.20
CA LEU A 36 21.08 1.32 9.14
C LEU A 36 19.76 1.36 9.93
N PRO A 37 19.27 0.20 10.39
CA PRO A 37 18.09 0.13 11.24
C PRO A 37 18.26 0.97 12.52
N LEU A 38 17.15 1.61 12.93
CA LEU A 38 17.13 2.44 14.14
C LEU A 38 17.34 1.59 15.39
N THR A 39 18.18 2.09 16.30
CA THR A 39 18.34 1.52 17.65
C THR A 39 17.11 1.82 18.51
N ASP A 40 17.00 1.17 19.67
CA ASP A 40 15.92 1.40 20.63
C ASP A 40 15.93 2.82 21.16
N GLU A 41 17.12 3.38 21.43
CA GLU A 41 17.29 4.76 21.88
C GLU A 41 16.80 5.76 20.82
N GLN A 42 17.16 5.53 19.56
CA GLN A 42 16.74 6.38 18.46
C GLN A 42 15.21 6.33 18.24
N ILE A 43 14.60 5.16 18.39
CA ILE A 43 13.13 5.02 18.32
C ILE A 43 12.47 5.79 19.48
N ALA A 44 12.95 5.58 20.70
CA ALA A 44 12.43 6.23 21.89
C ALA A 44 12.55 7.77 21.77
N GLU A 45 13.69 8.27 21.30
CA GLU A 45 13.90 9.70 21.09
C GLU A 45 12.88 10.27 20.09
N ARG A 46 12.69 9.62 18.94
CA ARG A 46 11.78 10.09 17.88
C ARG A 46 10.32 10.06 18.30
N ILE A 47 9.90 9.09 19.12
CA ILE A 47 8.56 9.04 19.70
C ILE A 47 8.33 10.21 20.66
N ASN A 48 9.37 10.61 21.40
CA ASN A 48 9.28 11.68 22.37
C ASN A 48 9.48 13.09 21.80
N ARG A 49 9.82 13.22 20.49
CA ARG A 49 10.01 14.51 19.79
C ARG A 49 9.15 14.63 18.55
N PRO A 50 7.81 14.46 18.65
CA PRO A 50 6.92 14.61 17.50
C PRO A 50 6.86 16.08 17.05
N VAL A 51 6.85 16.30 15.73
CA VAL A 51 6.79 17.63 15.13
C VAL A 51 5.41 18.26 15.37
N GLY A 52 5.37 19.48 15.90
CA GLY A 52 4.13 20.24 16.11
C GLY A 52 3.20 19.66 17.20
N GLN A 53 3.71 18.74 18.05
CA GLN A 53 2.97 18.11 19.13
C GLN A 53 3.83 18.00 20.39
N PRO A 54 3.24 18.04 21.61
CA PRO A 54 3.92 17.64 22.82
C PRO A 54 4.36 16.16 22.78
N PRO A 55 5.33 15.76 23.63
CA PRO A 55 5.68 14.36 23.83
C PRO A 55 4.45 13.51 24.15
N LEU A 56 4.45 12.24 23.68
CA LEU A 56 3.30 11.36 23.81
C LEU A 56 2.82 11.19 25.26
N ARG A 57 3.77 11.12 26.20
CA ARG A 57 3.47 11.06 27.64
C ARG A 57 2.65 12.25 28.12
N GLU A 58 2.94 13.45 27.64
CA GLU A 58 2.20 14.67 28.02
C GLU A 58 0.80 14.69 27.42
N LEU A 59 0.68 14.27 26.14
CA LEU A 59 -0.62 14.11 25.48
C LEU A 59 -1.50 13.08 26.18
N ALA A 60 -0.91 12.06 26.79
CA ALA A 60 -1.60 10.95 27.45
C ALA A 60 -2.01 11.23 28.89
N LYS A 61 -1.46 12.27 29.54
CA LYS A 61 -1.81 12.62 30.93
C LYS A 61 -3.31 12.87 31.10
N GLY A 62 -3.91 12.19 32.08
CA GLY A 62 -5.33 12.34 32.41
C GLY A 62 -6.29 11.71 31.39
N LYS A 63 -5.80 11.09 30.34
CA LYS A 63 -6.62 10.36 29.36
C LYS A 63 -7.10 9.03 29.93
N LYS A 64 -8.26 8.56 29.46
CA LYS A 64 -8.89 7.32 29.93
C LYS A 64 -9.24 6.35 28.82
N ARG A 65 -9.27 6.82 27.58
CA ARG A 65 -9.74 6.03 26.44
C ARG A 65 -8.89 6.27 25.21
N PRO A 66 -7.58 5.97 25.26
CA PRO A 66 -6.71 6.13 24.09
C PRO A 66 -7.04 5.08 23.02
N VAL A 67 -6.92 5.50 21.76
CA VAL A 67 -7.01 4.65 20.57
C VAL A 67 -5.71 4.77 19.79
N VAL A 68 -5.09 3.63 19.50
CA VAL A 68 -3.94 3.49 18.60
C VAL A 68 -4.42 2.92 17.27
N VAL A 69 -4.44 3.72 16.23
CA VAL A 69 -4.80 3.26 14.88
C VAL A 69 -3.57 2.69 14.20
N VAL A 70 -3.62 1.44 13.77
CA VAL A 70 -2.52 0.76 13.07
C VAL A 70 -2.97 0.29 11.69
N ASP A 71 -2.07 0.28 10.71
CA ASP A 71 -2.40 -0.28 9.40
C ASP A 71 -2.52 -1.82 9.45
N ASP A 72 -3.19 -2.38 8.44
CA ASP A 72 -3.53 -3.80 8.34
C ASP A 72 -2.40 -4.66 7.75
N LEU A 73 -2.63 -5.97 7.61
CA LEU A 73 -1.66 -6.92 7.05
C LEU A 73 -1.27 -6.63 5.59
N ALA A 74 -2.10 -5.91 4.85
CA ALA A 74 -1.78 -5.48 3.48
C ALA A 74 -0.69 -4.39 3.42
N ARG A 75 -0.19 -3.95 4.59
CA ARG A 75 0.87 -2.97 4.72
C ARG A 75 2.06 -3.58 5.46
N PRO A 76 3.29 -3.30 4.99
CA PRO A 76 4.49 -3.93 5.55
C PRO A 76 4.99 -3.32 6.87
N THR A 77 4.25 -2.42 7.49
CA THR A 77 4.67 -1.67 8.67
C THR A 77 4.88 -2.58 9.89
N PRO A 78 6.10 -2.76 10.43
CA PRO A 78 6.35 -3.57 11.61
C PRO A 78 5.98 -2.79 12.88
N VAL A 79 4.69 -2.70 13.19
CA VAL A 79 4.14 -1.99 14.35
C VAL A 79 4.76 -2.50 15.65
N SER A 80 5.04 -3.81 15.72
CA SER A 80 5.70 -4.48 16.86
C SER A 80 7.02 -3.84 17.25
N ARG A 81 7.72 -3.20 16.31
CA ARG A 81 9.01 -2.56 16.56
C ARG A 81 8.90 -1.28 17.38
N ILE A 82 7.78 -0.54 17.28
CA ILE A 82 7.60 0.73 18.00
C ILE A 82 6.51 0.66 19.08
N MET A 83 5.62 -0.30 19.03
CA MET A 83 4.53 -0.43 20.00
C MET A 83 5.02 -0.51 21.48
N PRO A 84 6.09 -1.21 21.81
CA PRO A 84 6.61 -1.24 23.19
C PRO A 84 6.96 0.16 23.73
N PHE A 85 7.50 1.04 22.90
CA PHE A 85 7.83 2.42 23.28
C PHE A 85 6.57 3.27 23.46
N ILE A 86 5.57 3.11 22.60
CA ILE A 86 4.27 3.77 22.75
C ILE A 86 3.60 3.36 24.08
N LEU A 87 3.58 2.05 24.39
CA LEU A 87 3.01 1.54 25.63
C LEU A 87 3.76 2.06 26.85
N LYS A 88 5.10 2.12 26.80
CA LYS A 88 5.93 2.67 27.87
C LYS A 88 5.57 4.14 28.17
N GLU A 89 5.33 4.97 27.14
CA GLU A 89 4.92 6.36 27.33
C GLU A 89 3.50 6.46 27.90
N PHE A 90 2.59 5.59 27.51
CA PHE A 90 1.25 5.52 28.06
C PHE A 90 1.26 5.05 29.53
N GLU A 91 2.01 4.01 29.85
CA GLU A 91 2.18 3.53 31.23
C GLU A 91 2.77 4.63 32.14
N ALA A 92 3.77 5.36 31.63
CA ALA A 92 4.38 6.50 32.35
C ALA A 92 3.42 7.70 32.53
N ALA A 93 2.35 7.79 31.73
CA ALA A 93 1.26 8.75 31.89
C ALA A 93 0.13 8.25 32.82
N GLY A 94 0.23 7.01 33.33
CA GLY A 94 -0.74 6.39 34.21
C GLY A 94 -1.84 5.59 33.51
N LEU A 95 -1.71 5.32 32.21
CA LEU A 95 -2.63 4.47 31.45
C LEU A 95 -2.25 2.99 31.61
N ARG A 96 -3.25 2.11 31.75
CA ARG A 96 -3.04 0.68 31.76
C ARG A 96 -3.23 0.10 30.36
N ALA A 97 -2.56 -0.99 30.02
CA ALA A 97 -2.64 -1.59 28.69
C ALA A 97 -4.07 -2.01 28.30
N GLU A 98 -4.87 -2.52 29.25
CA GLU A 98 -6.26 -2.90 29.05
C GLU A 98 -7.21 -1.72 28.73
N ASP A 99 -6.81 -0.50 29.06
CA ASP A 99 -7.57 0.72 28.72
C ASP A 99 -7.28 1.19 27.29
N ILE A 100 -6.21 0.68 26.67
CA ILE A 100 -5.78 1.04 25.33
C ILE A 100 -6.53 0.19 24.28
N ARG A 101 -7.04 0.87 23.25
CA ARG A 101 -7.65 0.20 22.08
C ARG A 101 -6.72 0.30 20.90
N ILE A 102 -6.39 -0.84 20.29
CA ILE A 102 -5.65 -0.91 19.04
C ILE A 102 -6.66 -1.14 17.93
N LEU A 103 -6.86 -0.15 17.07
CA LEU A 103 -7.81 -0.20 15.95
C LEU A 103 -7.06 -0.50 14.66
N VAL A 104 -7.28 -1.69 14.09
CA VAL A 104 -6.67 -2.13 12.84
C VAL A 104 -7.42 -1.52 11.66
N ALA A 105 -6.72 -0.72 10.86
CA ALA A 105 -7.26 0.09 9.77
C ALA A 105 -7.35 -0.71 8.46
N THR A 106 -8.33 -1.61 8.36
CA THR A 106 -8.52 -2.54 7.23
C THR A 106 -9.11 -1.88 5.98
N GLY A 107 -9.84 -0.77 6.14
CA GLY A 107 -10.60 -0.18 5.03
C GLY A 107 -11.55 -1.18 4.40
N THR A 108 -11.38 -1.44 3.10
CA THR A 108 -12.17 -2.41 2.33
C THR A 108 -11.42 -3.73 2.08
N HIS A 109 -10.32 -3.97 2.80
CA HIS A 109 -9.55 -5.20 2.68
C HIS A 109 -10.26 -6.37 3.38
N GLY A 110 -9.85 -7.59 3.07
CA GLY A 110 -10.46 -8.80 3.57
C GLY A 110 -10.15 -9.16 5.02
N HIS A 111 -10.29 -10.43 5.30
CA HIS A 111 -9.98 -11.02 6.60
C HIS A 111 -8.55 -10.70 7.06
N GLN A 112 -8.38 -10.56 8.35
CA GLN A 112 -7.09 -10.35 8.99
C GLN A 112 -6.79 -11.57 9.88
N ASP A 113 -5.78 -12.34 9.51
CA ASP A 113 -5.35 -13.49 10.32
C ASP A 113 -4.87 -13.02 11.69
N SER A 114 -5.35 -13.64 12.75
CA SER A 114 -5.07 -13.22 14.12
C SER A 114 -3.63 -13.47 14.54
N THR A 115 -2.99 -14.54 14.04
CA THR A 115 -1.59 -14.87 14.34
C THR A 115 -0.66 -13.88 13.64
N ALA A 116 -0.90 -13.62 12.37
CA ALA A 116 -0.16 -12.62 11.61
C ALA A 116 -0.32 -11.21 12.19
N LEU A 117 -1.55 -10.83 12.61
CA LEU A 117 -1.78 -9.55 13.31
C LEU A 117 -1.04 -9.47 14.64
N ALA A 118 -1.03 -10.54 15.42
CA ALA A 118 -0.30 -10.57 16.69
C ALA A 118 1.21 -10.41 16.47
N GLY A 119 1.78 -11.00 15.41
CA GLY A 119 3.15 -10.78 14.99
C GLY A 119 3.42 -9.33 14.58
N LYS A 120 2.54 -8.75 13.75
CA LYS A 120 2.65 -7.38 13.25
C LYS A 120 2.53 -6.33 14.37
N ILE A 121 1.59 -6.49 15.30
CA ILE A 121 1.34 -5.55 16.41
C ILE A 121 2.35 -5.76 17.54
N GLY A 122 2.83 -6.99 17.71
CA GLY A 122 3.63 -7.46 18.84
C GLY A 122 2.78 -8.24 19.84
N GLN A 123 3.15 -9.49 20.13
CA GLN A 123 2.41 -10.39 21.02
C GLN A 123 2.01 -9.75 22.36
N PRO A 124 2.91 -9.05 23.10
CA PRO A 124 2.54 -8.45 24.37
C PRO A 124 1.43 -7.40 24.25
N ALA A 125 1.48 -6.56 23.23
CA ALA A 125 0.46 -5.53 22.97
C ALA A 125 -0.86 -6.18 22.53
N TYR A 126 -0.79 -7.18 21.64
CA TYR A 126 -1.96 -7.90 21.15
C TYR A 126 -2.73 -8.62 22.27
N GLN A 127 -2.04 -9.16 23.27
CA GLN A 127 -2.65 -9.87 24.40
C GLN A 127 -3.17 -8.94 25.49
N ARG A 128 -2.47 -7.81 25.74
CA ARG A 128 -2.80 -6.90 26.87
C ARG A 128 -3.77 -5.79 26.49
N CYS A 129 -3.76 -5.34 25.22
CA CYS A 129 -4.62 -4.26 24.75
C CYS A 129 -5.90 -4.81 24.09
N ARG A 130 -6.93 -3.99 23.99
CA ARG A 130 -8.14 -4.34 23.27
C ARG A 130 -7.95 -4.15 21.77
N VAL A 131 -7.69 -5.21 21.02
CA VAL A 131 -7.56 -5.16 19.55
C VAL A 131 -8.93 -5.20 18.88
N ILE A 132 -9.18 -4.29 17.95
CA ILE A 132 -10.43 -4.13 17.19
C ILE A 132 -10.08 -4.08 15.71
N VAL A 133 -10.61 -5.00 14.92
CA VAL A 133 -10.49 -4.97 13.46
C VAL A 133 -11.65 -4.14 12.91
N HIS A 134 -11.33 -3.11 12.12
CA HIS A 134 -12.33 -2.25 11.52
C HIS A 134 -13.19 -3.01 10.49
N SER A 135 -14.45 -2.56 10.32
CA SER A 135 -15.31 -2.97 9.22
C SER A 135 -15.89 -1.72 8.53
N ASP A 136 -15.66 -1.60 7.23
CA ASP A 136 -16.20 -0.50 6.44
C ASP A 136 -17.73 -0.56 6.23
N LEU A 137 -18.35 -1.71 6.52
CA LEU A 137 -19.78 -1.96 6.36
C LEU A 137 -20.59 -1.69 7.63
N ARG A 138 -19.95 -1.71 8.82
CA ARG A 138 -20.66 -1.60 10.11
C ARG A 138 -19.77 -0.98 11.19
N GLY A 139 -20.40 -0.52 12.27
CA GLY A 139 -19.68 0.08 13.39
C GLY A 139 -19.07 1.44 13.07
N THR A 140 -19.64 2.18 12.11
CA THR A 140 -19.22 3.55 11.79
C THR A 140 -20.26 4.59 12.22
N LYS A 141 -19.79 5.79 12.52
CA LYS A 141 -20.62 6.96 12.84
C LYS A 141 -20.29 8.12 11.93
N TYR A 142 -21.32 8.89 11.56
CA TYR A 142 -21.13 10.13 10.82
C TYR A 142 -20.47 11.18 11.72
N VAL A 143 -19.38 11.78 11.25
CA VAL A 143 -18.59 12.80 11.94
C VAL A 143 -18.79 14.19 11.33
N GLY A 144 -19.08 14.25 10.04
CA GLY A 144 -19.24 15.50 9.30
C GLY A 144 -18.98 15.30 7.80
N THR A 145 -18.84 16.41 7.09
CA THR A 145 -18.49 16.41 5.65
C THR A 145 -17.29 17.35 5.46
N THR A 146 -16.28 16.92 4.73
CA THR A 146 -15.09 17.74 4.44
C THR A 146 -15.41 18.91 3.52
N SER A 147 -14.49 19.87 3.43
CA SER A 147 -14.57 20.98 2.46
C SER A 147 -14.63 20.50 1.01
N PHE A 148 -14.07 19.32 0.71
CA PHE A 148 -14.18 18.64 -0.57
C PHE A 148 -15.54 17.94 -0.80
N GLY A 149 -16.41 17.93 0.22
CA GLY A 149 -17.74 17.30 0.18
C GLY A 149 -17.72 15.81 0.40
N THR A 150 -16.66 15.23 0.99
CA THR A 150 -16.61 13.83 1.38
C THR A 150 -17.36 13.63 2.70
N PRO A 151 -18.42 12.78 2.73
CA PRO A 151 -19.10 12.46 3.98
C PRO A 151 -18.21 11.53 4.81
N VAL A 152 -17.90 11.92 6.04
CA VAL A 152 -17.01 11.19 6.94
C VAL A 152 -17.81 10.28 7.86
N TYR A 153 -17.83 8.99 7.55
CA TYR A 153 -18.29 7.93 8.44
C TYR A 153 -17.04 7.24 9.00
N ALA A 154 -16.70 7.51 10.25
CA ALA A 154 -15.52 6.94 10.90
C ALA A 154 -15.89 5.81 11.87
N ASN A 155 -14.94 4.93 12.18
CA ASN A 155 -15.14 3.89 13.19
C ASN A 155 -15.67 4.48 14.49
N ALA A 156 -16.70 3.84 15.08
CA ALA A 156 -17.41 4.37 16.25
C ALA A 156 -16.57 4.46 17.53
N GLU A 157 -15.37 3.89 17.56
CA GLU A 157 -14.44 4.04 18.69
C GLU A 157 -13.73 5.40 18.66
N LEU A 158 -13.53 6.01 17.47
CA LEU A 158 -12.81 7.29 17.33
C LEU A 158 -13.55 8.46 18.01
N PRO A 159 -14.86 8.69 17.79
CA PRO A 159 -15.56 9.77 18.49
C PRO A 159 -15.69 9.60 20.00
N LYS A 160 -15.36 8.40 20.53
CA LYS A 160 -15.37 8.12 21.97
C LYS A 160 -13.99 8.28 22.61
N ALA A 161 -12.94 8.34 21.78
CA ALA A 161 -11.57 8.44 22.25
C ALA A 161 -11.27 9.85 22.77
N ASP A 162 -10.44 9.93 23.79
CA ASP A 162 -9.90 11.18 24.33
C ASP A 162 -8.43 11.41 23.93
N LEU A 163 -7.82 10.42 23.29
CA LEU A 163 -6.52 10.50 22.64
C LEU A 163 -6.51 9.53 21.44
N ILE A 164 -6.14 10.01 20.25
CA ILE A 164 -6.02 9.17 19.06
C ILE A 164 -4.62 9.35 18.49
N ILE A 165 -3.87 8.27 18.39
CA ILE A 165 -2.59 8.24 17.68
C ILE A 165 -2.63 7.24 16.53
N GLY A 166 -1.80 7.46 15.51
CA GLY A 166 -1.69 6.59 14.35
C GLY A 166 -0.28 6.02 14.19
N ILE A 167 -0.17 4.80 13.69
CA ILE A 167 1.08 4.15 13.31
C ILE A 167 0.91 3.58 11.91
N GLY A 168 1.75 4.01 10.95
CA GLY A 168 1.67 3.53 9.57
C GLY A 168 3.01 3.64 8.83
N GLY A 169 3.06 3.12 7.61
CA GLY A 169 4.25 3.16 6.75
C GLY A 169 4.14 4.16 5.61
N VAL A 170 5.28 4.65 5.11
CA VAL A 170 5.37 5.42 3.87
C VAL A 170 5.89 4.53 2.74
N TYR A 171 5.16 4.52 1.65
CA TYR A 171 5.49 3.81 0.42
C TYR A 171 4.76 4.48 -0.74
N PRO A 172 5.24 4.32 -1.99
CA PRO A 172 4.60 4.89 -3.17
C PRO A 172 3.13 4.49 -3.30
N GLN A 173 2.29 5.43 -3.71
CA GLN A 173 0.88 5.19 -3.82
C GLN A 173 0.23 6.14 -4.84
N HIS A 174 -0.58 5.59 -5.76
CA HIS A 174 -1.11 6.33 -6.91
C HIS A 174 -2.15 7.41 -6.58
N THR A 175 -2.90 7.29 -5.48
CA THR A 175 -3.97 8.26 -5.16
C THR A 175 -3.48 9.48 -4.39
N THR A 176 -2.50 9.31 -3.52
CA THR A 176 -2.02 10.34 -2.59
C THR A 176 -0.53 10.61 -2.69
N GLY A 177 0.12 10.15 -3.76
CA GLY A 177 1.58 10.20 -3.95
C GLY A 177 2.32 9.15 -3.11
N PHE A 178 2.07 9.14 -1.80
CA PHE A 178 2.62 8.16 -0.86
C PHE A 178 1.55 7.71 0.16
N GLY A 179 1.79 6.56 0.80
CA GLY A 179 1.06 6.08 1.98
C GLY A 179 1.41 6.90 3.24
N GLY A 180 0.85 6.52 4.38
CA GLY A 180 1.12 7.16 5.67
C GLY A 180 0.46 8.54 5.87
N GLY A 181 0.76 9.19 7.00
CA GLY A 181 0.11 10.42 7.40
C GLY A 181 -1.41 10.26 7.51
N GLY A 182 -2.15 11.31 7.20
CA GLY A 182 -3.63 11.31 7.23
C GLY A 182 -4.29 10.22 6.39
N LYS A 183 -3.56 9.61 5.42
CA LYS A 183 -4.08 8.49 4.62
C LYS A 183 -4.39 7.24 5.45
N LEU A 184 -3.80 7.08 6.65
CA LEU A 184 -4.15 6.00 7.57
C LEU A 184 -5.65 6.00 7.89
N MET A 185 -6.30 7.17 7.87
CA MET A 185 -7.73 7.31 8.11
C MET A 185 -8.62 6.55 7.13
N LEU A 186 -8.19 6.35 5.88
CA LEU A 186 -8.93 5.53 4.92
C LEU A 186 -9.27 4.15 5.48
N GLY A 187 -8.35 3.57 6.26
CA GLY A 187 -8.51 2.25 6.83
C GLY A 187 -9.55 2.15 7.96
N VAL A 188 -10.04 3.26 8.49
CA VAL A 188 -11.04 3.32 9.57
C VAL A 188 -12.33 4.03 9.18
N LEU A 189 -12.51 4.24 7.86
CA LEU A 189 -13.74 4.85 7.31
C LEU A 189 -14.74 3.81 6.82
N GLY A 190 -16.00 4.20 6.84
CA GLY A 190 -17.10 3.45 6.23
C GLY A 190 -17.06 3.46 4.71
N ARG A 191 -17.63 2.41 4.07
CA ARG A 191 -17.67 2.19 2.61
C ARG A 191 -18.06 3.43 1.82
N LYS A 192 -19.04 4.20 2.29
CA LYS A 192 -19.52 5.42 1.62
C LYS A 192 -18.42 6.49 1.53
N SER A 193 -17.67 6.72 2.61
CA SER A 193 -16.56 7.67 2.63
C SER A 193 -15.42 7.23 1.70
N ILE A 194 -15.02 5.96 1.81
CA ILE A 194 -13.94 5.38 1.00
C ILE A 194 -14.28 5.47 -0.50
N ARG A 195 -15.51 5.12 -0.88
CA ARG A 195 -15.97 5.24 -2.27
C ARG A 195 -15.96 6.68 -2.75
N THR A 196 -16.45 7.62 -1.94
CA THR A 196 -16.46 9.03 -2.31
C THR A 196 -15.05 9.52 -2.58
N LEU A 197 -14.09 9.20 -1.72
CA LEU A 197 -12.68 9.56 -1.90
C LEU A 197 -12.10 9.00 -3.22
N HIS A 198 -12.27 7.71 -3.49
CA HIS A 198 -11.67 7.06 -4.67
C HIS A 198 -12.31 7.47 -5.99
N PHE A 199 -13.63 7.72 -6.03
CA PHE A 199 -14.33 8.02 -7.28
C PHE A 199 -14.60 9.51 -7.53
N ARG A 200 -14.35 10.37 -6.55
CA ARG A 200 -14.44 11.83 -6.69
C ARG A 200 -13.10 12.44 -7.05
N HIS A 201 -12.03 12.05 -6.35
CA HIS A 201 -10.70 12.56 -6.61
C HIS A 201 -10.01 11.77 -7.73
N LYS A 202 -9.32 12.49 -8.60
CA LYS A 202 -8.41 11.86 -9.57
C LYS A 202 -7.11 11.49 -8.85
N GLY A 203 -6.59 10.32 -9.16
CA GLY A 203 -5.26 9.91 -8.71
C GLY A 203 -4.15 10.77 -9.31
N VAL A 204 -2.97 10.73 -8.72
CA VAL A 204 -1.79 11.48 -9.19
C VAL A 204 -0.93 10.71 -10.18
N GLY A 205 -1.38 9.53 -10.64
CA GLY A 205 -0.73 8.78 -11.72
C GLY A 205 0.68 8.26 -11.43
N GLY A 206 1.12 8.29 -10.16
CA GLY A 206 2.47 7.84 -9.78
C GLY A 206 3.53 8.94 -9.84
N THR A 207 3.16 10.18 -9.96
CA THR A 207 4.05 11.36 -9.88
C THR A 207 4.76 11.50 -8.53
N TYR A 208 4.38 10.67 -7.55
CA TYR A 208 4.85 10.76 -6.16
C TYR A 208 4.60 12.14 -5.54
N ASN A 209 3.65 12.89 -6.08
CA ASN A 209 3.28 14.21 -5.61
C ASN A 209 2.30 14.12 -4.44
N ILE A 210 2.63 14.74 -3.31
CA ILE A 210 1.76 14.83 -2.13
C ILE A 210 0.85 16.07 -2.15
N ASP A 211 1.07 17.03 -3.04
CA ASP A 211 0.18 18.19 -3.21
C ASP A 211 -0.95 17.85 -4.19
N ASN A 212 -1.97 17.19 -3.68
CA ASN A 212 -3.17 16.83 -4.44
C ASN A 212 -4.42 16.80 -3.54
N ASP A 213 -5.58 16.92 -4.16
CA ASP A 213 -6.86 17.05 -3.44
C ASP A 213 -7.22 15.80 -2.63
N PHE A 214 -6.86 14.61 -3.10
CA PHE A 214 -7.09 13.40 -2.32
C PHE A 214 -6.30 13.42 -1.01
N ARG A 215 -5.03 13.85 -1.06
CA ARG A 215 -4.18 13.99 0.13
C ARG A 215 -4.73 15.06 1.08
N LYS A 216 -5.16 16.19 0.56
CA LYS A 216 -5.76 17.28 1.36
C LYS A 216 -7.03 16.82 2.06
N ASP A 217 -7.91 16.11 1.33
CA ASP A 217 -9.16 15.60 1.88
C ASP A 217 -8.95 14.57 3.02
N VAL A 218 -8.06 13.58 2.84
CA VAL A 218 -7.76 12.62 3.92
C VAL A 218 -7.04 13.27 5.10
N THR A 219 -6.28 14.34 4.90
CA THR A 219 -5.66 15.13 5.98
C THR A 219 -6.72 15.90 6.76
N GLU A 220 -7.70 16.49 6.06
CA GLU A 220 -8.85 17.14 6.72
C GLU A 220 -9.67 16.12 7.53
N ILE A 221 -9.89 14.90 6.99
CA ILE A 221 -10.55 13.82 7.73
C ILE A 221 -9.78 13.48 9.02
N ALA A 222 -8.45 13.36 8.95
CA ALA A 222 -7.64 13.07 10.14
C ALA A 222 -7.84 14.13 11.25
N ARG A 223 -7.91 15.40 10.86
CA ARG A 223 -8.21 16.50 11.76
C ARG A 223 -9.64 16.42 12.33
N MET A 224 -10.64 16.15 11.47
CA MET A 224 -12.05 16.06 11.87
C MET A 224 -12.32 14.93 12.87
N VAL A 225 -11.63 13.82 12.77
CA VAL A 225 -11.77 12.70 13.72
C VAL A 225 -10.95 12.89 15.00
N GLY A 226 -10.16 13.98 15.10
CA GLY A 226 -9.38 14.30 16.29
C GLY A 226 -8.05 13.52 16.39
N MET A 227 -7.44 13.13 15.26
CA MET A 227 -6.13 12.49 15.26
C MET A 227 -5.08 13.44 15.86
N ASN A 228 -4.46 13.05 16.98
CA ASN A 228 -3.49 13.88 17.68
C ASN A 228 -2.09 13.77 17.06
N THR A 229 -1.57 12.55 16.99
CA THR A 229 -0.20 12.29 16.52
C THR A 229 -0.19 11.09 15.61
N ILE A 230 0.62 11.14 14.55
CA ILE A 230 0.85 10.01 13.65
C ILE A 230 2.35 9.73 13.61
N TYR A 231 2.71 8.49 13.89
CA TYR A 231 4.05 7.96 13.70
C TYR A 231 4.12 7.21 12.38
N THR A 232 5.12 7.53 11.58
CA THR A 232 5.25 7.02 10.21
C THR A 232 6.62 6.42 10.00
N LEU A 233 6.64 5.16 9.56
CA LEU A 233 7.82 4.33 9.44
C LEU A 233 8.30 4.21 8.00
N HIS A 234 9.64 4.12 7.83
CA HIS A 234 10.28 3.57 6.64
C HIS A 234 11.04 2.31 7.01
N ILE A 235 11.05 1.35 6.12
CA ILE A 235 11.69 0.05 6.30
C ILE A 235 12.63 -0.26 5.15
N ASN A 236 13.66 -1.06 5.40
CA ASN A 236 14.54 -1.60 4.36
C ASN A 236 13.95 -2.87 3.71
N ASP A 237 14.73 -3.48 2.83
CA ASP A 237 14.43 -4.75 2.14
C ASP A 237 14.28 -5.95 3.08
N ARG A 238 14.66 -5.81 4.37
CA ARG A 238 14.53 -6.82 5.43
C ARG A 238 13.37 -6.52 6.38
N SER A 239 12.51 -5.54 6.07
CA SER A 239 11.44 -5.05 6.94
C SER A 239 11.90 -4.45 8.27
N GLU A 240 13.17 -4.04 8.38
CA GLU A 240 13.70 -3.35 9.56
C GLU A 240 13.42 -1.85 9.48
N VAL A 241 13.09 -1.21 10.60
CA VAL A 241 12.77 0.22 10.66
C VAL A 241 14.05 1.06 10.52
N VAL A 242 14.17 1.79 9.43
CA VAL A 242 15.32 2.65 9.10
C VAL A 242 15.05 4.13 9.33
N SER A 243 13.80 4.51 9.45
CA SER A 243 13.40 5.88 9.80
C SER A 243 12.03 5.90 10.47
N LEU A 244 11.85 6.85 11.37
CA LEU A 244 10.60 7.12 12.08
C LEU A 244 10.38 8.63 12.13
N PHE A 245 9.28 9.10 11.56
CA PHE A 245 8.80 10.47 11.69
C PHE A 245 7.52 10.47 12.52
N GLY A 246 7.35 11.47 13.36
CA GLY A 246 6.14 11.63 14.16
C GLY A 246 5.72 13.09 14.26
N GLY A 247 4.43 13.33 14.36
CA GLY A 247 3.91 14.69 14.51
C GLY A 247 2.39 14.75 14.39
N ASP A 248 1.87 15.95 14.18
CA ASP A 248 0.46 16.16 13.90
C ASP A 248 0.05 15.46 12.57
N HIS A 249 -1.15 15.71 12.11
CA HIS A 249 -1.69 15.05 10.90
C HIS A 249 -0.98 15.42 9.59
N TYR A 250 -0.08 16.44 9.56
CA TYR A 250 0.58 16.86 8.31
C TYR A 250 2.00 17.42 8.47
N SER A 251 2.34 18.18 9.51
CA SER A 251 3.58 19.01 9.58
C SER A 251 4.87 18.24 9.32
N TYR A 252 4.99 17.01 9.78
CA TYR A 252 6.16 16.15 9.56
C TYR A 252 6.13 15.42 8.21
N TYR A 253 4.93 15.30 7.61
CA TYR A 253 4.70 14.35 6.50
C TYR A 253 5.48 14.68 5.21
N PRO A 254 5.67 15.95 4.81
CA PRO A 254 6.50 16.27 3.65
C PRO A 254 7.93 15.74 3.76
N GLN A 255 8.53 15.78 4.96
CA GLN A 255 9.87 15.23 5.21
C GLN A 255 9.88 13.70 5.08
N ALA A 256 8.85 13.02 5.60
CA ALA A 256 8.71 11.57 5.47
C ALA A 256 8.54 11.15 4.00
N ALA A 257 7.74 11.87 3.21
CA ALA A 257 7.59 11.60 1.78
C ALA A 257 8.88 11.89 0.98
N ALA A 258 9.59 12.97 1.32
CA ALA A 258 10.88 13.32 0.70
C ALA A 258 11.94 12.23 0.99
N PHE A 259 12.02 11.72 2.22
CA PHE A 259 12.89 10.60 2.59
C PHE A 259 12.59 9.37 1.71
N SER A 260 11.30 9.03 1.53
CA SER A 260 10.90 7.92 0.66
C SER A 260 11.39 8.14 -0.78
N LYS A 261 11.14 9.31 -1.35
CA LYS A 261 11.57 9.63 -2.71
C LYS A 261 13.09 9.60 -2.86
N GLN A 262 13.84 10.13 -1.90
CA GLN A 262 15.29 10.18 -1.94
C GLN A 262 15.94 8.79 -1.84
N ARG A 263 15.44 7.93 -0.95
CA ARG A 263 16.11 6.68 -0.57
C ARG A 263 15.65 5.46 -1.35
N TYR A 264 14.46 5.50 -1.96
CA TYR A 264 13.88 4.35 -2.64
C TYR A 264 13.69 4.56 -4.15
N THR A 265 14.24 5.64 -4.72
CA THR A 265 14.17 5.85 -6.16
C THR A 265 15.16 4.94 -6.88
N ALA A 266 14.66 4.20 -7.86
CA ALA A 266 15.41 3.32 -8.74
C ALA A 266 15.28 3.79 -10.20
N PRO A 267 16.28 3.49 -11.06
CA PRO A 267 16.22 3.77 -12.49
C PRO A 267 15.03 3.09 -13.18
N LEU A 268 14.64 3.59 -14.35
CA LEU A 268 13.70 2.91 -15.24
C LEU A 268 14.36 1.67 -15.86
N PRO A 269 13.59 0.62 -16.21
CA PRO A 269 14.11 -0.60 -16.83
C PRO A 269 14.24 -0.48 -18.36
N ASP A 270 14.74 0.65 -18.88
CA ASP A 270 14.67 0.98 -20.31
C ASP A 270 15.51 0.06 -21.20
N ASP A 271 16.61 -0.51 -20.66
CA ASP A 271 17.53 -1.37 -21.38
C ASP A 271 17.32 -2.87 -21.11
N ALA A 272 16.29 -3.23 -20.33
CA ALA A 272 16.11 -4.58 -19.84
C ALA A 272 15.54 -5.54 -20.90
N ASP A 273 16.14 -6.73 -21.02
CA ASP A 273 15.52 -7.89 -21.68
C ASP A 273 14.53 -8.58 -20.73
N VAL A 274 14.86 -8.58 -19.43
CA VAL A 274 14.06 -9.18 -18.38
C VAL A 274 13.94 -8.21 -17.21
N VAL A 275 12.70 -7.95 -16.79
CA VAL A 275 12.42 -7.16 -15.57
C VAL A 275 11.86 -8.07 -14.50
N ILE A 276 12.55 -8.13 -13.37
CA ILE A 276 12.16 -8.91 -12.20
C ILE A 276 11.78 -7.96 -11.07
N VAL A 277 10.58 -8.11 -10.55
CA VAL A 277 10.10 -7.31 -9.43
C VAL A 277 9.75 -8.23 -8.28
N ASN A 278 10.43 -8.07 -7.15
CA ASN A 278 10.02 -8.70 -5.91
C ASN A 278 8.94 -7.85 -5.23
N SER A 279 7.80 -8.45 -4.95
CA SER A 279 6.68 -7.75 -4.31
C SER A 279 6.80 -7.64 -2.78
N TYR A 280 7.77 -8.36 -2.18
CA TYR A 280 8.10 -8.18 -0.77
C TYR A 280 8.48 -6.69 -0.49
N PRO A 281 8.05 -6.13 0.64
CA PRO A 281 7.29 -6.70 1.73
C PRO A 281 5.75 -6.48 1.62
N SER A 282 5.18 -6.51 0.43
CA SER A 282 3.72 -6.39 0.21
C SER A 282 3.13 -7.64 -0.47
N ASP A 283 3.78 -8.80 -0.31
CA ASP A 283 3.48 -10.04 -1.00
C ASP A 283 2.43 -10.94 -0.32
N VAL A 284 1.57 -10.35 0.51
CA VAL A 284 0.51 -11.06 1.25
C VAL A 284 -0.49 -11.74 0.31
N SER A 285 -0.91 -11.05 -0.75
CA SER A 285 -1.83 -11.58 -1.76
C SER A 285 -1.62 -10.92 -3.12
N TYR A 286 -2.15 -11.53 -4.19
CA TYR A 286 -2.03 -11.01 -5.55
C TYR A 286 -2.58 -9.57 -5.69
N THR A 287 -3.68 -9.26 -5.03
CA THR A 287 -4.25 -7.91 -5.00
C THR A 287 -3.24 -6.86 -4.54
N PHE A 288 -2.38 -7.17 -3.57
CA PHE A 288 -1.40 -6.23 -3.03
C PHE A 288 -0.05 -6.27 -3.75
N VAL A 289 0.31 -7.41 -4.37
CA VAL A 289 1.47 -7.54 -5.26
C VAL A 289 1.46 -6.50 -6.39
N ARG A 290 0.28 -6.14 -6.87
CA ARG A 290 0.13 -5.11 -7.92
C ARG A 290 0.77 -3.76 -7.58
N LYS A 291 0.96 -3.43 -6.30
CA LYS A 291 1.65 -2.21 -5.86
C LYS A 291 3.13 -2.19 -6.25
N ALA A 292 3.74 -3.37 -6.38
CA ALA A 292 5.12 -3.52 -6.80
C ALA A 292 5.30 -3.43 -8.33
N MET A 293 4.22 -3.54 -9.12
CA MET A 293 4.30 -3.74 -10.57
C MET A 293 4.65 -2.47 -11.38
N LYS A 294 4.98 -1.34 -10.78
CA LYS A 294 5.28 -0.14 -11.56
C LYS A 294 6.48 -0.34 -12.50
N PRO A 295 7.61 -0.97 -12.11
CA PRO A 295 8.69 -1.28 -13.04
C PRO A 295 8.26 -2.17 -14.21
N ILE A 296 7.36 -3.14 -13.95
CA ILE A 296 6.77 -4.02 -14.99
C ILE A 296 5.99 -3.22 -16.04
N ARG A 297 5.25 -2.19 -15.61
CA ARG A 297 4.45 -1.34 -16.50
C ARG A 297 5.30 -0.37 -17.31
N CYS A 298 6.45 0.06 -16.76
CA CYS A 298 7.40 0.95 -17.42
C CYS A 298 8.37 0.20 -18.34
N ALA A 299 8.47 -1.14 -18.23
CA ALA A 299 9.34 -1.95 -19.05
C ALA A 299 8.89 -1.99 -20.51
N SER A 300 9.85 -2.17 -21.43
CA SER A 300 9.59 -2.42 -22.84
C SER A 300 8.51 -3.49 -23.03
N ARG A 301 7.72 -3.38 -24.12
CA ARG A 301 6.71 -4.39 -24.47
C ARG A 301 7.31 -5.76 -24.68
N ASP A 302 8.52 -5.81 -25.24
CA ASP A 302 9.22 -7.06 -25.60
C ASP A 302 9.98 -7.68 -24.41
N ALA A 303 10.20 -6.91 -23.34
CA ALA A 303 10.84 -7.41 -22.14
C ALA A 303 10.04 -8.54 -21.50
N MET A 304 10.72 -9.59 -21.05
CA MET A 304 10.10 -10.61 -20.21
C MET A 304 9.84 -10.06 -18.82
N LYS A 305 8.64 -10.24 -18.30
CA LYS A 305 8.13 -9.63 -17.06
C LYS A 305 7.93 -10.71 -16.02
N ILE A 306 8.63 -10.59 -14.90
CA ILE A 306 8.60 -11.56 -13.81
C ILE A 306 8.30 -10.87 -12.50
N VAL A 307 7.30 -11.36 -11.78
CA VAL A 307 6.95 -10.91 -10.44
C VAL A 307 7.19 -12.03 -9.43
N ILE A 308 7.82 -11.71 -8.31
CA ILE A 308 8.10 -12.65 -7.22
C ILE A 308 7.22 -12.30 -6.03
N GLY A 309 6.64 -13.31 -5.37
CA GLY A 309 5.92 -13.14 -4.11
C GLY A 309 5.26 -14.42 -3.64
N SER A 310 5.13 -14.57 -2.32
CA SER A 310 4.51 -15.75 -1.70
C SER A 310 3.01 -15.79 -1.92
N MET A 311 2.34 -14.66 -1.77
CA MET A 311 0.88 -14.52 -1.89
C MET A 311 0.14 -15.55 -1.04
N HIS A 312 0.45 -15.57 0.24
CA HIS A 312 -0.07 -16.54 1.19
C HIS A 312 -1.61 -16.56 1.23
N GLU A 313 -2.24 -15.40 1.10
CA GLU A 313 -3.71 -15.23 1.04
C GLU A 313 -4.27 -15.40 -0.40
N GLY A 314 -3.55 -16.02 -1.31
CA GLY A 314 -4.00 -16.26 -2.69
C GLY A 314 -4.29 -14.96 -3.45
N LEU A 315 -5.50 -14.86 -4.04
CA LEU A 315 -5.92 -13.65 -4.78
C LEU A 315 -6.10 -12.44 -3.87
N GLY A 316 -6.43 -12.66 -2.59
CA GLY A 316 -6.78 -11.60 -1.66
C GLY A 316 -8.13 -10.95 -1.95
N HIS A 317 -8.52 -10.01 -1.11
CA HIS A 317 -9.79 -9.30 -1.22
C HIS A 317 -9.61 -7.79 -1.18
N HIS A 318 -10.30 -7.09 -2.08
CA HIS A 318 -10.46 -5.64 -2.04
C HIS A 318 -11.90 -5.26 -2.39
N GLY A 319 -12.64 -4.72 -1.41
CA GLY A 319 -14.08 -4.50 -1.55
C GLY A 319 -14.51 -3.43 -2.59
N LEU A 320 -13.57 -2.67 -3.15
CA LEU A 320 -13.83 -1.73 -4.26
C LEU A 320 -13.25 -2.21 -5.59
N PHE A 321 -12.15 -2.95 -5.57
CA PHE A 321 -11.37 -3.35 -6.74
C PHE A 321 -11.06 -4.85 -6.67
N GLN A 322 -12.08 -5.68 -6.84
CA GLN A 322 -11.93 -7.13 -6.78
C GLN A 322 -11.18 -7.67 -8.01
N GLN A 323 -10.26 -8.60 -7.78
CA GLN A 323 -9.57 -9.34 -8.83
C GLN A 323 -10.35 -10.63 -9.17
N GLY A 324 -10.14 -11.17 -10.37
CA GLY A 324 -10.78 -12.42 -10.80
C GLY A 324 -12.26 -12.30 -11.19
N LEU A 325 -12.83 -11.10 -11.18
CA LEU A 325 -14.15 -10.86 -11.78
C LEU A 325 -13.99 -10.70 -13.30
N SER A 326 -14.97 -11.20 -14.07
CA SER A 326 -15.01 -10.92 -15.51
C SER A 326 -15.02 -9.41 -15.75
N ASP A 327 -14.42 -8.96 -16.85
CA ASP A 327 -14.32 -7.53 -17.19
C ASP A 327 -15.67 -6.82 -17.16
N ARG A 328 -16.75 -7.49 -17.59
CA ARG A 328 -18.11 -6.95 -17.50
C ARG A 328 -18.54 -6.65 -16.06
N ILE A 329 -18.32 -7.59 -15.13
CA ILE A 329 -18.69 -7.38 -13.72
C ILE A 329 -17.84 -6.26 -13.11
N ARG A 330 -16.55 -6.19 -13.47
CA ARG A 330 -15.66 -5.10 -13.04
C ARG A 330 -16.16 -3.76 -13.54
N GLU A 331 -16.49 -3.62 -14.83
CA GLU A 331 -17.04 -2.39 -15.41
C GLU A 331 -18.35 -1.97 -14.76
N TYR A 332 -19.28 -2.89 -14.53
CA TYR A 332 -20.53 -2.60 -13.81
C TYR A 332 -20.28 -2.18 -12.36
N THR A 333 -19.36 -2.80 -11.68
CA THR A 333 -19.00 -2.44 -10.30
C THR A 333 -18.37 -1.04 -10.23
N GLU A 334 -17.48 -0.71 -11.15
CA GLU A 334 -16.88 0.62 -11.26
C GLU A 334 -17.93 1.69 -11.63
N LEU A 335 -18.79 1.40 -12.60
CA LEU A 335 -19.88 2.29 -13.00
C LEU A 335 -20.83 2.54 -11.82
N TYR A 336 -21.26 1.49 -11.13
CA TYR A 336 -22.09 1.61 -9.93
C TYR A 336 -21.39 2.43 -8.84
N ASN A 337 -20.11 2.20 -8.60
CA ASN A 337 -19.32 2.94 -7.63
C ASN A 337 -19.25 4.44 -7.99
N ARG A 338 -19.01 4.78 -9.26
CA ARG A 338 -19.01 6.17 -9.75
C ARG A 338 -20.36 6.85 -9.59
N ILE A 339 -21.44 6.19 -10.02
CA ILE A 339 -22.80 6.76 -9.96
C ILE A 339 -23.25 6.98 -8.53
N SER A 340 -22.96 6.05 -7.62
CA SER A 340 -23.42 6.08 -6.23
C SER A 340 -22.86 7.23 -5.38
N VAL A 341 -21.79 7.88 -5.82
CA VAL A 341 -21.20 9.07 -5.16
C VAL A 341 -21.63 10.38 -5.82
N MET A 342 -22.37 10.34 -6.92
CA MET A 342 -22.86 11.54 -7.60
C MET A 342 -24.13 12.08 -6.90
N LYS A 343 -24.29 13.42 -6.91
CA LYS A 343 -25.55 14.04 -6.47
C LYS A 343 -26.68 13.66 -7.45
N PRO A 344 -27.91 13.39 -6.99
CA PRO A 344 -29.03 12.99 -7.87
C PRO A 344 -29.26 13.94 -9.06
N ARG A 345 -29.11 15.26 -8.86
CA ARG A 345 -29.21 16.25 -9.93
C ARG A 345 -28.17 16.06 -11.05
N VAL A 346 -26.95 15.64 -10.72
CA VAL A 346 -25.89 15.40 -11.71
C VAL A 346 -26.17 14.14 -12.50
N ILE A 347 -26.74 13.12 -11.86
CA ILE A 347 -27.18 11.88 -12.53
C ILE A 347 -28.29 12.21 -13.52
N LEU A 348 -29.30 12.97 -13.09
CA LEU A 348 -30.44 13.39 -13.93
C LEU A 348 -29.96 14.23 -15.13
N GLN A 349 -29.05 15.20 -14.90
CA GLN A 349 -28.48 16.01 -16.00
C GLN A 349 -27.71 15.16 -17.01
N LYS A 350 -26.95 14.14 -16.59
CA LYS A 350 -26.25 13.23 -17.49
C LYS A 350 -27.23 12.34 -18.27
N ILE A 351 -28.28 11.86 -17.61
CA ILE A 351 -29.33 11.06 -18.29
C ILE A 351 -30.04 11.91 -19.33
N ILE A 352 -30.48 13.13 -18.98
CA ILE A 352 -31.12 14.07 -19.88
C ILE A 352 -30.18 14.39 -21.06
N LYS A 353 -28.94 14.75 -20.80
CA LYS A 353 -27.97 15.02 -21.85
C LYS A 353 -27.76 13.84 -22.79
N ASN A 354 -27.73 12.61 -22.29
CA ASN A 354 -27.59 11.41 -23.11
C ASN A 354 -28.89 11.07 -23.89
N LEU A 355 -30.07 11.38 -23.36
CA LEU A 355 -31.34 11.20 -24.06
C LEU A 355 -31.50 12.18 -25.23
N PHE A 356 -31.04 13.42 -25.07
CA PHE A 356 -31.13 14.45 -26.11
C PHE A 356 -29.94 14.47 -27.10
N SER A 357 -28.83 13.76 -26.79
CA SER A 357 -27.65 13.63 -27.66
C SER A 357 -27.70 12.45 -28.64
N ARG A 358 -28.88 11.82 -28.85
CA ARG A 358 -29.08 10.71 -29.80
C ARG A 358 -28.94 11.19 -31.24
N LYS A 359 -27.71 11.42 -31.71
CA LYS A 359 -27.34 11.44 -33.15
C LYS A 359 -25.89 11.04 -33.45
N GLN A 360 -25.21 10.34 -32.54
CA GLN A 360 -23.99 9.60 -32.90
C GLN A 360 -23.98 8.26 -32.16
N PRO A 361 -23.57 7.14 -32.81
CA PRO A 361 -23.30 5.91 -32.10
C PRO A 361 -22.31 6.26 -30.96
N PRO A 362 -22.41 5.57 -29.83
CA PRO A 362 -21.48 5.85 -28.71
C PRO A 362 -20.08 5.79 -29.30
N VAL A 363 -19.42 6.95 -29.33
CA VAL A 363 -17.98 6.97 -29.43
C VAL A 363 -17.53 6.07 -28.28
N LYS A 364 -16.97 4.92 -28.62
CA LYS A 364 -16.33 4.05 -27.64
C LYS A 364 -15.58 5.00 -26.72
N PRO A 365 -15.79 4.98 -25.40
CA PRO A 365 -15.02 5.84 -24.51
C PRO A 365 -13.61 5.67 -25.00
N ASN A 366 -12.93 6.79 -25.29
CA ASN A 366 -11.52 6.74 -25.59
C ASN A 366 -10.96 5.81 -24.52
N THR A 367 -10.69 4.60 -24.92
CA THR A 367 -9.84 3.69 -24.19
C THR A 367 -8.56 4.48 -24.10
N VAL A 368 -8.43 5.23 -22.99
CA VAL A 368 -7.16 5.76 -22.58
C VAL A 368 -6.25 4.56 -22.61
N ASN A 369 -5.53 4.43 -23.73
CA ASN A 369 -4.61 3.37 -24.02
C ASN A 369 -5.11 2.00 -23.47
N ALA A 370 -5.95 1.31 -24.25
CA ALA A 370 -5.94 -0.13 -24.23
C ALA A 370 -4.47 -0.49 -24.52
N VAL A 371 -3.71 -0.68 -23.47
CA VAL A 371 -2.38 -1.29 -23.57
C VAL A 371 -2.70 -2.60 -24.27
N SER A 372 -2.31 -2.73 -25.53
CA SER A 372 -2.47 -3.98 -26.26
C SER A 372 -2.01 -5.10 -25.34
N PRO A 373 -2.73 -6.22 -25.23
CA PRO A 373 -2.35 -7.28 -24.30
C PRO A 373 -0.85 -7.53 -24.46
N PRO A 374 -0.12 -7.72 -23.37
CA PRO A 374 1.33 -7.89 -23.43
C PRO A 374 1.61 -9.00 -24.45
N ALA A 375 2.62 -8.81 -25.30
CA ALA A 375 3.00 -9.77 -26.34
C ALA A 375 3.28 -11.17 -25.76
N HIS A 376 3.55 -11.22 -24.46
CA HIS A 376 3.86 -12.42 -23.70
C HIS A 376 3.22 -12.37 -22.31
N PRO A 377 2.83 -13.54 -21.73
CA PRO A 377 2.30 -13.60 -20.37
C PRO A 377 3.33 -13.08 -19.37
N MET A 378 2.87 -12.38 -18.34
CA MET A 378 3.67 -12.08 -17.17
C MET A 378 3.93 -13.38 -16.40
N TRP A 379 5.15 -13.59 -15.95
CA TRP A 379 5.49 -14.73 -15.11
C TRP A 379 5.37 -14.36 -13.65
N LEU A 380 4.72 -15.23 -12.89
CA LEU A 380 4.55 -15.11 -11.46
C LEU A 380 5.31 -16.22 -10.77
N TYR A 381 6.51 -15.91 -10.25
CA TYR A 381 7.28 -16.86 -9.46
C TYR A 381 6.76 -16.84 -8.02
N ARG A 382 6.16 -17.97 -7.61
CA ARG A 382 5.73 -18.24 -6.24
C ARG A 382 6.66 -19.25 -5.61
N PRO A 383 7.60 -18.83 -4.74
CA PRO A 383 8.46 -19.78 -4.01
C PRO A 383 7.64 -20.78 -3.22
N GLU A 384 8.14 -22.00 -3.04
CA GLU A 384 7.46 -23.05 -2.26
C GLU A 384 7.06 -22.61 -0.86
N GLY A 385 5.91 -23.06 -0.37
CA GLY A 385 5.37 -22.74 0.96
C GLY A 385 4.17 -21.79 0.97
N ALA A 386 3.70 -21.32 -0.19
CA ALA A 386 2.41 -20.62 -0.26
C ALA A 386 1.25 -21.62 -0.19
N THR A 387 0.37 -21.47 0.81
CA THR A 387 -0.69 -22.45 1.12
C THR A 387 -1.90 -22.34 0.19
N GLU A 388 -2.28 -21.11 -0.21
CA GLU A 388 -3.46 -20.90 -1.03
C GLU A 388 -3.16 -20.99 -2.52
N PRO A 389 -3.91 -21.78 -3.30
CA PRO A 389 -3.76 -21.83 -4.75
C PRO A 389 -4.16 -20.49 -5.36
N ILE A 390 -3.37 -20.00 -6.30
CA ILE A 390 -3.81 -18.94 -7.20
C ILE A 390 -4.40 -19.65 -8.43
N GLN A 391 -5.68 -19.41 -8.68
CA GLN A 391 -6.35 -19.86 -9.89
C GLN A 391 -5.65 -19.22 -11.12
N GLU A 392 -5.74 -19.88 -12.27
CA GLU A 392 -5.21 -19.32 -13.53
C GLU A 392 -5.74 -17.90 -13.74
N LEU A 393 -4.82 -16.97 -13.86
CA LEU A 393 -5.09 -15.58 -14.18
C LEU A 393 -4.78 -15.37 -15.66
N GLU A 394 -5.71 -14.76 -16.39
CA GLU A 394 -5.49 -14.44 -17.80
C GLU A 394 -4.21 -13.59 -17.97
N GLY A 395 -3.35 -14.02 -18.89
CA GLY A 395 -2.08 -13.34 -19.16
C GLY A 395 -0.99 -13.54 -18.09
N VAL A 396 -1.18 -14.44 -17.12
CA VAL A 396 -0.20 -14.72 -16.05
C VAL A 396 0.18 -16.20 -16.06
N LYS A 397 1.49 -16.49 -16.18
CA LYS A 397 2.05 -17.83 -16.03
C LYS A 397 2.61 -18.01 -14.63
N VAL A 398 1.98 -18.85 -13.81
CA VAL A 398 2.47 -19.17 -12.47
C VAL A 398 3.58 -20.21 -12.54
N VAL A 399 4.72 -19.96 -11.87
CA VAL A 399 5.91 -20.80 -11.83
C VAL A 399 6.32 -21.03 -10.37
N LYS A 400 6.67 -22.28 -10.01
CA LYS A 400 6.99 -22.66 -8.63
C LYS A 400 8.49 -22.88 -8.38
N SER A 401 9.31 -23.06 -9.43
CA SER A 401 10.75 -23.23 -9.27
C SER A 401 11.52 -22.14 -10.00
N TRP A 402 12.66 -21.74 -9.42
CA TRP A 402 13.54 -20.74 -10.02
C TRP A 402 14.24 -21.27 -11.29
N GLU A 403 14.58 -22.56 -11.31
CA GLU A 403 15.15 -23.23 -12.47
C GLU A 403 14.23 -23.13 -13.68
N ALA A 404 12.92 -23.27 -13.48
CA ALA A 404 11.94 -23.11 -14.57
C ALA A 404 11.90 -21.66 -15.08
N VAL A 405 12.11 -20.66 -14.20
CA VAL A 405 12.24 -19.25 -14.61
C VAL A 405 13.48 -19.05 -15.46
N VAL A 406 14.65 -19.53 -15.01
CA VAL A 406 15.93 -19.41 -15.73
C VAL A 406 15.84 -20.11 -17.10
N LYS A 407 15.28 -21.33 -17.14
CA LYS A 407 15.04 -22.05 -18.40
C LYS A 407 14.15 -21.24 -19.35
N GLY A 408 13.07 -20.65 -18.84
CA GLY A 408 12.17 -19.82 -19.66
C GLY A 408 12.84 -18.58 -20.21
N ILE A 409 13.76 -17.96 -19.46
CA ILE A 409 14.57 -16.84 -19.96
C ILE A 409 15.50 -17.32 -21.10
N GLN A 410 16.20 -18.47 -20.93
CA GLN A 410 17.06 -19.03 -21.95
C GLN A 410 16.30 -19.38 -23.24
N GLU A 411 15.12 -19.98 -23.12
CA GLU A 411 14.24 -20.29 -24.25
C GLU A 411 13.74 -19.03 -24.97
N ARG A 412 13.54 -17.94 -24.24
CA ARG A 412 13.08 -16.67 -24.80
C ARG A 412 14.18 -15.91 -25.54
N PHE A 413 15.44 -16.04 -25.10
CA PHE A 413 16.59 -15.32 -25.65
C PHE A 413 17.72 -16.25 -26.08
N PRO A 414 17.46 -17.24 -26.94
CA PRO A 414 18.42 -18.31 -27.27
C PRO A 414 19.68 -17.81 -27.98
N ALA A 415 19.57 -16.70 -28.73
CA ALA A 415 20.67 -16.15 -29.51
C ALA A 415 21.53 -15.12 -28.73
N LYS A 416 21.13 -14.75 -27.49
CA LYS A 416 21.87 -13.76 -26.71
C LYS A 416 22.97 -14.44 -25.90
N SER A 417 24.19 -13.97 -26.08
CA SER A 417 25.35 -14.37 -25.25
C SER A 417 25.24 -13.78 -23.84
N SER A 418 24.61 -12.62 -23.70
CA SER A 418 24.31 -11.97 -22.42
C SER A 418 22.88 -11.43 -22.43
N VAL A 419 22.11 -11.76 -21.39
CA VAL A 419 20.73 -11.28 -21.17
C VAL A 419 20.78 -10.17 -20.10
N LYS A 420 20.19 -9.01 -20.39
CA LYS A 420 20.14 -7.89 -19.47
C LYS A 420 18.96 -8.03 -18.52
N ILE A 421 19.25 -8.29 -17.26
CA ILE A 421 18.25 -8.48 -16.19
C ILE A 421 18.30 -7.29 -15.24
N ARG A 422 17.15 -6.69 -14.98
CA ARG A 422 16.99 -5.60 -14.02
C ARG A 422 16.05 -6.04 -12.91
N ILE A 423 16.55 -6.02 -11.66
CA ILE A 423 15.85 -6.55 -10.48
C ILE A 423 15.48 -5.40 -9.53
N TYR A 424 14.21 -5.35 -9.16
CA TYR A 424 13.67 -4.44 -8.15
C TYR A 424 13.34 -5.26 -6.90
N PRO A 425 14.24 -5.28 -5.88
CA PRO A 425 14.19 -6.23 -4.77
C PRO A 425 13.04 -5.99 -3.78
N CYS A 426 12.46 -4.80 -3.77
CA CYS A 426 11.32 -4.44 -2.93
C CYS A 426 10.40 -3.44 -3.66
N GLY A 427 9.88 -3.86 -4.82
CA GLY A 427 9.17 -3.00 -5.77
C GLY A 427 8.00 -2.20 -5.18
N SER A 428 7.36 -2.69 -4.10
CA SER A 428 6.28 -1.97 -3.43
C SER A 428 6.75 -0.75 -2.60
N LEU A 429 8.03 -0.68 -2.26
CA LEU A 429 8.65 0.44 -1.56
C LEU A 429 9.33 1.42 -2.53
N GLN A 430 9.69 0.95 -3.74
CA GLN A 430 10.51 1.70 -4.68
C GLN A 430 9.71 2.71 -5.50
N CYS A 431 10.27 3.90 -5.63
CA CYS A 431 9.91 4.88 -6.64
C CYS A 431 10.69 4.62 -7.92
N LEU A 432 10.21 5.10 -9.06
CA LEU A 432 10.98 5.13 -10.30
C LEU A 432 11.37 6.57 -10.63
N ASP A 433 12.56 6.74 -11.19
CA ASP A 433 13.04 8.01 -11.70
C ASP A 433 12.36 8.32 -13.06
N ILE A 434 11.14 8.83 -12.99
CA ILE A 434 10.33 9.15 -14.16
C ILE A 434 10.55 10.63 -14.49
N PRO A 435 11.00 10.96 -15.72
CA PRO A 435 11.17 12.34 -16.15
C PRO A 435 9.87 13.14 -16.03
N ALA A 436 10.00 14.40 -15.62
CA ALA A 436 8.85 15.30 -15.53
C ALA A 436 8.16 15.40 -16.91
N GLY A 437 6.85 15.14 -16.96
CA GLY A 437 6.03 15.16 -18.18
C GLY A 437 5.79 13.80 -18.86
N GLN A 438 6.47 12.73 -18.47
CA GLN A 438 6.23 11.38 -19.00
C GLN A 438 5.30 10.52 -18.12
N ASP A 439 4.93 10.99 -16.96
CA ASP A 439 4.03 10.28 -16.07
C ASP A 439 2.58 10.38 -16.56
N GLN A 440 2.28 9.68 -17.65
CA GLN A 440 0.90 9.45 -18.06
C GLN A 440 0.35 8.36 -17.17
N GLY A 441 -0.50 8.78 -16.23
CA GLY A 441 -1.16 7.87 -15.31
C GLY A 441 -1.79 6.68 -16.04
N SER A 442 -1.12 5.56 -16.02
CA SER A 442 -1.75 4.26 -16.24
C SER A 442 -2.63 4.03 -15.02
N GLY A 443 -3.92 4.35 -15.16
CA GLY A 443 -4.91 3.99 -14.13
C GLY A 443 -4.84 2.50 -13.84
N ASP A 444 -4.82 2.18 -12.55
CA ASP A 444 -5.06 0.82 -12.07
C ASP A 444 -6.45 0.34 -12.42
#